data_ae0d2ac983feea746f6176c9691fcd0b
#
_entry.id   ae0d2ac983feea746f6176c9691fcd0b
#
_cell.length_a   1.000
_cell.length_b   1.000
_cell.length_c   1.000
_cell.angle_alpha   90.00
_cell.angle_beta   90.00
_cell.angle_gamma   90.00
#
_symmetry.space_group_name_H-M   'P 1'
#
loop_
_entity.id
_entity.type
_entity.pdbx_description
1 polymer ?
#
loop_
_entity_poly.entity_id
_entity_poly.type
_entity_poly.pdbx_seq_one_letter_code
_entity_poly.pdbx_strand_id
1 'polypeptide(L)'
;MSAADLGIAFGRVAFVMLFVLNLGGLLTWVERKQSAIMQDRIGANRASIFGFRLLGLFHPLADAIKMLTKEDFRPARADPFLFGLAPFVSVFCALVAFASIPFGDVLRVAGREIPLQAVTLNVGILYVFAMLSLGVYGVMMAGWSSANNFALLGGQRAAALMISAEIAIGASIMGVVMIYGSLNMMDIVRAQGRLFWGWLPAWGIVTQPLAFVLFLTAGIAATKRIPFDTPEGESEIIGYFIEYSGLKFGMFAMADFLETVVIAGMTTALFLGGWQVPYLVPDGFRFPWGGAVALPHLLVTLLQVGAFVVKVCAMIFVMMLIRWTLPRFRYDQAMRLGWLGLFPLSILNIVVTGIGLLLWGGRA
;
A
#
# COMPACT_ATOMS: atom_id res chain seq x y z
N MET A 1 -26.91 -12.79 11.87
CA MET A 1 -25.68 -13.48 11.39
C MET A 1 -25.64 -14.86 12.02
N SER A 2 -25.47 -15.92 11.23
CA SER A 2 -25.25 -17.26 11.78
C SER A 2 -23.82 -17.38 12.35
N ALA A 3 -23.58 -18.35 13.26
CA ALA A 3 -22.22 -18.61 13.78
C ALA A 3 -21.21 -18.88 12.65
N ALA A 4 -21.67 -19.50 11.57
CA ALA A 4 -20.86 -19.74 10.38
C ALA A 4 -20.49 -18.44 9.63
N ASP A 5 -21.39 -17.47 9.55
CA ASP A 5 -21.11 -16.16 8.91
C ASP A 5 -20.08 -15.37 9.72
N LEU A 6 -20.15 -15.47 11.04
CA LEU A 6 -19.17 -14.86 11.96
C LEU A 6 -17.80 -15.52 11.81
N GLY A 7 -17.75 -16.85 11.69
CA GLY A 7 -16.51 -17.58 11.43
C GLY A 7 -15.87 -17.22 10.10
N ILE A 8 -16.65 -17.06 9.02
CA ILE A 8 -16.19 -16.64 7.70
C ILE A 8 -15.65 -15.21 7.76
N ALA A 9 -16.36 -14.28 8.41
CA ALA A 9 -15.91 -12.89 8.56
C ALA A 9 -14.59 -12.83 9.33
N PHE A 10 -14.48 -13.55 10.45
CA PHE A 10 -13.24 -13.65 11.21
C PHE A 10 -12.09 -14.24 10.38
N GLY A 11 -12.36 -15.32 9.63
CA GLY A 11 -11.37 -15.95 8.75
C GLY A 11 -10.82 -14.99 7.68
N ARG A 12 -11.69 -14.18 7.07
CA ARG A 12 -11.26 -13.15 6.08
C ARG A 12 -10.39 -12.07 6.71
N VAL A 13 -10.80 -11.55 7.86
CA VAL A 13 -10.01 -10.53 8.59
C VAL A 13 -8.65 -11.12 9.01
N ALA A 14 -8.63 -12.32 9.61
CA ALA A 14 -7.41 -13.00 10.02
C ALA A 14 -6.47 -13.26 8.83
N PHE A 15 -7.01 -13.70 7.69
CA PHE A 15 -6.21 -13.92 6.47
C PHE A 15 -5.54 -12.63 6.00
N VAL A 16 -6.30 -11.54 5.88
CA VAL A 16 -5.77 -10.24 5.44
C VAL A 16 -4.73 -9.71 6.42
N MET A 17 -5.01 -9.76 7.72
CA MET A 17 -4.05 -9.33 8.75
C MET A 17 -2.75 -10.12 8.68
N LEU A 18 -2.83 -11.45 8.63
CA LEU A 18 -1.64 -12.31 8.53
C LEU A 18 -0.88 -12.06 7.21
N PHE A 19 -1.59 -11.91 6.09
CA PHE A 19 -0.97 -11.62 4.80
C PHE A 19 -0.18 -10.31 4.85
N VAL A 20 -0.82 -9.22 5.30
CA VAL A 20 -0.22 -7.88 5.32
C VAL A 20 0.94 -7.78 6.31
N LEU A 21 0.80 -8.36 7.52
CA LEU A 21 1.87 -8.38 8.53
C LEU A 21 3.08 -9.20 8.07
N ASN A 22 2.85 -10.39 7.51
CA ASN A 22 3.94 -11.22 7.00
C ASN A 22 4.64 -10.55 5.81
N LEU A 23 3.87 -9.96 4.89
CA LEU A 23 4.45 -9.23 3.76
C LEU A 23 5.27 -8.04 4.25
N GLY A 24 4.73 -7.22 5.18
CA GLY A 24 5.46 -6.11 5.79
C GLY A 24 6.77 -6.57 6.47
N GLY A 25 6.73 -7.68 7.22
CA GLY A 25 7.93 -8.27 7.80
C GLY A 25 8.94 -8.74 6.76
N LEU A 26 8.48 -9.40 5.70
CA LEU A 26 9.33 -9.83 4.59
C LEU A 26 9.97 -8.67 3.83
N LEU A 27 9.32 -7.51 3.77
CA LEU A 27 9.86 -6.33 3.07
C LEU A 27 11.18 -5.86 3.68
N THR A 28 11.42 -6.07 4.96
CA THR A 28 12.72 -5.75 5.59
C THR A 28 13.87 -6.54 4.97
N TRP A 29 13.62 -7.82 4.64
CA TRP A 29 14.58 -8.66 3.95
C TRP A 29 14.70 -8.30 2.46
N VAL A 30 13.57 -8.10 1.78
CA VAL A 30 13.54 -7.73 0.34
C VAL A 30 14.32 -6.45 0.12
N GLU A 31 14.10 -5.43 0.93
CA GLU A 31 14.80 -4.15 0.85
C GLU A 31 16.32 -4.31 1.00
N ARG A 32 16.78 -5.07 2.00
CA ARG A 32 18.20 -5.37 2.20
C ARG A 32 18.81 -6.15 1.04
N LYS A 33 18.06 -7.10 0.45
CA LYS A 33 18.52 -7.88 -0.70
C LYS A 33 18.57 -7.05 -1.97
N GLN A 34 17.53 -6.27 -2.23
CA GLN A 34 17.48 -5.43 -3.42
C GLN A 34 18.59 -4.36 -3.41
N SER A 35 18.80 -3.69 -2.27
CA SER A 35 19.90 -2.74 -2.14
C SER A 35 21.26 -3.39 -2.33
N ALA A 36 21.45 -4.61 -1.82
CA ALA A 36 22.70 -5.34 -1.96
C ALA A 36 22.98 -5.74 -3.41
N ILE A 37 21.97 -6.21 -4.15
CA ILE A 37 22.08 -6.55 -5.57
C ILE A 37 22.46 -5.30 -6.38
N MET A 38 21.85 -4.15 -6.10
CA MET A 38 22.17 -2.89 -6.78
C MET A 38 23.59 -2.38 -6.47
N GLN A 39 24.15 -2.76 -5.31
CA GLN A 39 25.51 -2.41 -4.88
C GLN A 39 26.53 -3.52 -5.14
N ASP A 40 26.18 -4.52 -5.92
CA ASP A 40 27.02 -5.70 -6.23
C ASP A 40 27.60 -6.38 -4.97
N ARG A 41 26.75 -6.61 -3.96
CA ARG A 41 27.11 -7.30 -2.71
C ARG A 41 26.06 -8.34 -2.33
N ILE A 42 26.45 -9.32 -1.50
CA ILE A 42 25.60 -10.47 -1.10
C ILE A 42 24.38 -10.03 -0.26
N GLY A 43 24.53 -9.00 0.57
CA GLY A 43 23.48 -8.50 1.46
C GLY A 43 23.19 -9.42 2.65
N ALA A 44 21.92 -9.40 3.12
CA ALA A 44 21.47 -10.15 4.26
C ALA A 44 21.56 -11.68 4.00
N ASN A 45 22.52 -12.38 4.61
CA ASN A 45 22.74 -13.83 4.41
C ASN A 45 23.30 -14.56 5.63
N ARG A 46 23.51 -13.89 6.78
CA ARG A 46 24.18 -14.50 7.95
C ARG A 46 23.24 -15.10 8.97
N ALA A 47 21.98 -14.63 9.06
CA ALA A 47 21.01 -15.21 9.98
C ALA A 47 20.74 -16.67 9.58
N SER A 48 20.94 -17.59 10.53
CA SER A 48 20.74 -19.03 10.33
C SER A 48 20.04 -19.65 11.52
N ILE A 49 19.24 -20.68 11.28
CA ILE A 49 18.64 -21.53 12.29
C ILE A 49 19.18 -22.95 12.05
N PHE A 50 19.86 -23.54 13.03
CA PHE A 50 20.52 -24.85 12.93
C PHE A 50 21.43 -25.00 11.68
N GLY A 51 22.11 -23.92 11.26
CA GLY A 51 22.97 -23.91 10.08
C GLY A 51 22.29 -23.62 8.74
N PHE A 52 20.96 -23.68 8.66
CA PHE A 52 20.18 -23.30 7.46
C PHE A 52 20.08 -21.78 7.32
N ARG A 53 20.50 -21.24 6.20
CA ARG A 53 20.54 -19.77 5.96
C ARG A 53 19.39 -19.26 5.10
N LEU A 54 18.76 -20.08 4.27
CA LEU A 54 17.65 -19.77 3.37
C LEU A 54 17.76 -18.37 2.71
N LEU A 55 18.93 -18.07 2.12
CA LEU A 55 19.20 -16.77 1.47
C LEU A 55 19.01 -15.55 2.40
N GLY A 56 19.02 -15.76 3.72
CA GLY A 56 18.83 -14.70 4.72
C GLY A 56 17.39 -14.40 5.11
N LEU A 57 16.42 -15.23 4.74
CA LEU A 57 15.01 -15.08 5.14
C LEU A 57 14.77 -15.06 6.65
N PHE A 58 15.74 -15.50 7.45
CA PHE A 58 15.65 -15.46 8.92
C PHE A 58 16.01 -14.09 9.52
N HIS A 59 16.44 -13.10 8.72
CA HIS A 59 16.73 -11.75 9.23
C HIS A 59 15.51 -11.03 9.81
N PRO A 60 14.32 -11.06 9.19
CA PRO A 60 13.11 -10.48 9.80
C PRO A 60 12.79 -11.06 11.17
N LEU A 61 12.97 -12.39 11.33
CA LEU A 61 12.77 -13.06 12.61
C LEU A 61 13.81 -12.62 13.65
N ALA A 62 15.09 -12.55 13.26
CA ALA A 62 16.16 -12.07 14.11
C ALA A 62 15.95 -10.61 14.54
N ASP A 63 15.48 -9.76 13.63
CA ASP A 63 15.13 -8.37 13.93
C ASP A 63 13.93 -8.27 14.89
N ALA A 64 12.90 -9.10 14.70
CA ALA A 64 11.75 -9.15 15.59
C ALA A 64 12.16 -9.56 17.01
N ILE A 65 12.97 -10.63 17.15
CA ILE A 65 13.49 -11.08 18.45
C ILE A 65 14.34 -9.98 19.10
N LYS A 66 15.22 -9.33 18.33
CA LYS A 66 16.03 -8.22 18.83
C LYS A 66 15.17 -7.07 19.35
N MET A 67 14.11 -6.68 18.63
CA MET A 67 13.21 -5.60 19.03
C MET A 67 12.40 -5.94 20.27
N LEU A 68 12.02 -7.21 20.45
CA LEU A 68 11.30 -7.70 21.63
C LEU A 68 12.18 -7.78 22.88
N THR A 69 13.47 -8.11 22.70
CA THR A 69 14.42 -8.29 23.82
C THR A 69 15.18 -7.02 24.19
N LYS A 70 15.16 -6.01 23.31
CA LYS A 70 15.84 -4.73 23.53
C LYS A 70 15.10 -3.93 24.60
N GLU A 71 15.85 -3.23 25.44
CA GLU A 71 15.33 -2.35 26.49
C GLU A 71 14.40 -1.28 25.91
N ASP A 72 13.21 -1.14 26.51
CA ASP A 72 12.24 -0.10 26.17
C ASP A 72 12.51 1.15 27.04
N PHE A 73 13.27 2.06 26.49
CA PHE A 73 13.63 3.31 27.12
C PHE A 73 12.56 4.38 26.86
N ARG A 74 12.30 5.22 27.87
CA ARG A 74 11.45 6.41 27.76
C ARG A 74 12.14 7.62 28.38
N PRO A 75 12.22 8.78 27.69
CA PRO A 75 12.76 10.01 28.25
C PRO A 75 11.96 10.45 29.49
N ALA A 76 12.63 10.99 30.49
CA ALA A 76 12.01 11.38 31.77
C ALA A 76 10.92 12.47 31.61
N ARG A 77 11.04 13.32 30.57
CA ARG A 77 10.10 14.41 30.27
C ARG A 77 9.01 14.04 29.27
N ALA A 78 9.05 12.83 28.72
CA ALA A 78 8.07 12.36 27.73
C ALA A 78 6.71 12.09 28.40
N ASP A 79 5.61 12.44 27.72
CA ASP A 79 4.26 12.05 28.12
C ASP A 79 4.10 10.53 28.00
N PRO A 80 3.84 9.79 29.11
CA PRO A 80 3.83 8.35 29.10
C PRO A 80 2.70 7.73 28.27
N PHE A 81 1.54 8.37 28.25
CA PHE A 81 0.36 7.87 27.54
C PHE A 81 0.50 8.08 26.05
N LEU A 82 0.76 9.31 25.61
CA LEU A 82 0.92 9.63 24.20
C LEU A 82 2.13 8.93 23.57
N PHE A 83 3.23 8.81 24.33
CA PHE A 83 4.43 8.10 23.89
C PHE A 83 4.18 6.61 23.64
N GLY A 84 3.32 5.96 24.44
CA GLY A 84 2.91 4.57 24.21
C GLY A 84 1.86 4.41 23.12
N LEU A 85 0.94 5.37 22.98
CA LEU A 85 -0.16 5.32 22.03
C LEU A 85 0.29 5.58 20.59
N ALA A 86 1.25 6.46 20.38
CA ALA A 86 1.70 6.89 19.05
C ALA A 86 2.09 5.74 18.11
N PRO A 87 3.00 4.79 18.46
CA PRO A 87 3.35 3.68 17.60
C PRO A 87 2.17 2.73 17.33
N PHE A 88 1.28 2.52 18.32
CA PHE A 88 0.08 1.72 18.16
C PHE A 88 -0.86 2.32 17.10
N VAL A 89 -1.13 3.63 17.16
CA VAL A 89 -1.99 4.31 16.18
C VAL A 89 -1.41 4.20 14.77
N SER A 90 -0.10 4.40 14.58
CA SER A 90 0.55 4.28 13.28
C SER A 90 0.37 2.88 12.67
N VAL A 91 0.68 1.82 13.42
CA VAL A 91 0.53 0.44 12.93
C VAL A 91 -0.93 0.07 12.70
N PHE A 92 -1.81 0.44 13.65
CA PHE A 92 -3.23 0.11 13.57
C PHE A 92 -3.87 0.71 12.33
N CYS A 93 -3.65 2.00 12.08
CA CYS A 93 -4.23 2.69 10.92
C CYS A 93 -3.71 2.10 9.60
N ALA A 94 -2.40 1.83 9.50
CA ALA A 94 -1.81 1.22 8.32
C ALA A 94 -2.34 -0.20 8.06
N LEU A 95 -2.49 -1.02 9.11
CA LEU A 95 -3.00 -2.38 8.99
C LEU A 95 -4.48 -2.40 8.57
N VAL A 96 -5.30 -1.58 9.23
CA VAL A 96 -6.75 -1.53 9.00
C VAL A 96 -7.08 -0.92 7.64
N ALA A 97 -6.23 -0.02 7.11
CA ALA A 97 -6.39 0.54 5.77
C ALA A 97 -6.47 -0.54 4.67
N PHE A 98 -5.76 -1.66 4.81
CA PHE A 98 -5.81 -2.76 3.83
C PHE A 98 -7.15 -3.53 3.82
N ALA A 99 -8.00 -3.39 4.82
CA ALA A 99 -9.22 -4.19 4.99
C ALA A 99 -10.23 -4.07 3.84
N SER A 100 -10.26 -2.94 3.14
CA SER A 100 -11.15 -2.72 1.99
C SER A 100 -10.51 -3.04 0.63
N ILE A 101 -9.25 -3.44 0.59
CA ILE A 101 -8.56 -3.81 -0.66
C ILE A 101 -8.93 -5.26 -1.01
N PRO A 102 -9.55 -5.51 -2.18
CA PRO A 102 -9.93 -6.84 -2.59
C PRO A 102 -8.74 -7.60 -3.17
N PHE A 103 -8.55 -8.83 -2.73
CA PHE A 103 -7.47 -9.72 -3.20
C PHE A 103 -7.97 -10.83 -4.14
N GLY A 104 -9.26 -10.92 -4.39
CA GLY A 104 -9.90 -11.85 -5.33
C GLY A 104 -11.35 -11.46 -5.56
N ASP A 105 -12.04 -12.18 -6.44
CA ASP A 105 -13.47 -12.01 -6.65
C ASP A 105 -14.26 -12.74 -5.53
N VAL A 106 -15.33 -13.43 -5.87
CA VAL A 106 -16.18 -14.18 -4.95
C VAL A 106 -15.81 -15.65 -4.96
N LEU A 107 -15.44 -16.19 -3.82
CA LEU A 107 -15.24 -17.63 -3.63
C LEU A 107 -16.59 -18.30 -3.35
N ARG A 108 -16.96 -19.27 -4.18
CA ARG A 108 -18.19 -20.07 -4.01
C ARG A 108 -17.84 -21.42 -3.40
N VAL A 109 -18.23 -21.60 -2.13
CA VAL A 109 -18.03 -22.87 -1.40
C VAL A 109 -19.31 -23.27 -0.69
N ALA A 110 -19.74 -24.50 -0.89
CA ALA A 110 -20.94 -25.07 -0.25
C ALA A 110 -22.21 -24.22 -0.40
N GLY A 111 -22.42 -23.63 -1.59
CA GLY A 111 -23.59 -22.79 -1.88
C GLY A 111 -23.55 -21.37 -1.27
N ARG A 112 -22.43 -20.98 -0.67
CA ARG A 112 -22.19 -19.64 -0.12
C ARG A 112 -21.25 -18.84 -1.02
N GLU A 113 -21.56 -17.55 -1.17
CA GLU A 113 -20.71 -16.58 -1.86
C GLU A 113 -19.91 -15.78 -0.83
N ILE A 114 -18.59 -15.93 -0.86
CA ILE A 114 -17.66 -15.30 0.06
C ILE A 114 -16.81 -14.30 -0.73
N PRO A 115 -17.06 -12.97 -0.59
CA PRO A 115 -16.21 -11.98 -1.23
C PRO A 115 -14.80 -12.01 -0.63
N LEU A 116 -13.78 -12.05 -1.48
CA LEU A 116 -12.36 -12.09 -1.08
C LEU A 116 -11.84 -10.68 -0.75
N GLN A 117 -12.44 -10.10 0.27
CA GLN A 117 -12.16 -8.79 0.85
C GLN A 117 -12.50 -8.86 2.34
N ALA A 118 -11.72 -8.24 3.22
CA ALA A 118 -12.02 -8.31 4.66
C ALA A 118 -13.33 -7.58 4.98
N VAL A 119 -13.49 -6.36 4.48
CA VAL A 119 -14.69 -5.53 4.67
C VAL A 119 -15.17 -5.00 3.32
N THR A 120 -16.41 -5.27 2.97
CA THR A 120 -17.07 -4.77 1.75
C THR A 120 -17.72 -3.42 2.04
N LEU A 121 -17.21 -2.35 1.43
CA LEU A 121 -17.68 -0.99 1.60
C LEU A 121 -17.98 -0.34 0.25
N ASN A 122 -19.15 0.29 0.11
CA ASN A 122 -19.51 1.05 -1.09
C ASN A 122 -18.58 2.25 -1.32
N VAL A 123 -17.95 2.76 -0.25
CA VAL A 123 -17.00 3.87 -0.26
C VAL A 123 -15.59 3.39 0.14
N GLY A 124 -15.18 2.22 -0.34
CA GLY A 124 -13.94 1.56 0.06
C GLY A 124 -12.69 2.40 -0.14
N ILE A 125 -12.62 3.18 -1.21
CA ILE A 125 -11.51 4.11 -1.47
C ILE A 125 -11.41 5.19 -0.38
N LEU A 126 -12.52 5.82 -0.03
CA LEU A 126 -12.54 6.87 1.01
C LEU A 126 -12.17 6.31 2.38
N TYR A 127 -12.55 5.05 2.65
CA TYR A 127 -12.16 4.36 3.87
C TYR A 127 -10.64 4.19 3.97
N VAL A 128 -9.97 3.77 2.90
CA VAL A 128 -8.50 3.63 2.91
C VAL A 128 -7.83 4.97 3.19
N PHE A 129 -8.27 6.03 2.53
CA PHE A 129 -7.72 7.37 2.78
C PHE A 129 -7.96 7.84 4.20
N ALA A 130 -9.17 7.66 4.72
CA ALA A 130 -9.47 8.02 6.12
C ALA A 130 -8.54 7.31 7.11
N MET A 131 -8.25 6.01 6.88
CA MET A 131 -7.34 5.26 7.74
C MET A 131 -5.88 5.74 7.59
N LEU A 132 -5.41 6.01 6.37
CA LEU A 132 -4.07 6.55 6.15
C LEU A 132 -3.92 7.94 6.79
N SER A 133 -4.90 8.83 6.63
CA SER A 133 -4.91 10.16 7.25
C SER A 133 -4.87 10.09 8.78
N LEU A 134 -5.55 9.12 9.40
CA LEU A 134 -5.46 8.89 10.83
C LEU A 134 -4.05 8.44 11.28
N GLY A 135 -3.29 7.78 10.40
CA GLY A 135 -1.89 7.42 10.64
C GLY A 135 -0.98 8.62 10.91
N VAL A 136 -1.29 9.79 10.31
CA VAL A 136 -0.56 11.05 10.54
C VAL A 136 -0.53 11.44 12.00
N TYR A 137 -1.64 11.22 12.74
CA TYR A 137 -1.70 11.51 14.17
C TYR A 137 -0.70 10.68 14.98
N GLY A 138 -0.44 9.43 14.58
CA GLY A 138 0.57 8.59 15.23
C GLY A 138 1.96 9.22 15.15
N VAL A 139 2.34 9.71 13.98
CA VAL A 139 3.63 10.38 13.75
C VAL A 139 3.72 11.71 14.49
N MET A 140 2.65 12.52 14.45
CA MET A 140 2.60 13.79 15.18
C MET A 140 2.68 13.58 16.70
N MET A 141 1.93 12.64 17.25
CA MET A 141 1.98 12.29 18.67
C MET A 141 3.36 11.80 19.08
N ALA A 142 4.06 11.05 18.22
CA ALA A 142 5.42 10.59 18.49
C ALA A 142 6.39 11.77 18.66
N GLY A 143 6.37 12.71 17.73
CA GLY A 143 7.20 13.91 17.81
C GLY A 143 6.88 14.78 19.04
N TRP A 144 5.58 14.97 19.30
CA TRP A 144 5.12 15.81 20.41
C TRP A 144 5.45 15.21 21.78
N SER A 145 5.16 13.91 21.97
CA SER A 145 5.30 13.25 23.28
C SER A 145 6.75 13.00 23.69
N SER A 146 7.69 13.05 22.76
CA SER A 146 9.11 12.77 22.99
C SER A 146 9.84 13.86 23.81
N ALA A 147 9.24 15.03 23.97
CA ALA A 147 9.85 16.20 24.61
C ALA A 147 11.23 16.59 24.04
N ASN A 148 11.44 16.31 22.74
CA ASN A 148 12.64 16.62 21.99
C ASN A 148 12.28 17.51 20.79
N ASN A 149 12.95 18.67 20.67
CA ASN A 149 12.68 19.63 19.61
C ASN A 149 12.93 19.08 18.20
N PHE A 150 13.94 18.22 18.03
CA PHE A 150 14.22 17.57 16.73
C PHE A 150 13.15 16.55 16.37
N ALA A 151 12.67 15.75 17.33
CA ALA A 151 11.57 14.82 17.11
C ALA A 151 10.28 15.57 16.76
N LEU A 152 9.99 16.69 17.44
CA LEU A 152 8.83 17.54 17.12
C LEU A 152 8.91 18.11 15.71
N LEU A 153 10.08 18.62 15.31
CA LEU A 153 10.30 19.13 13.96
C LEU A 153 10.14 18.03 12.89
N GLY A 154 10.65 16.80 13.17
CA GLY A 154 10.45 15.63 12.33
C GLY A 154 9.00 15.27 12.16
N GLY A 155 8.22 15.23 13.26
CA GLY A 155 6.79 14.99 13.24
C GLY A 155 6.00 16.02 12.44
N GLN A 156 6.31 17.30 12.56
CA GLN A 156 5.68 18.38 11.80
C GLN A 156 5.99 18.27 10.30
N ARG A 157 7.24 17.99 9.92
CA ARG A 157 7.63 17.78 8.52
C ARG A 157 6.91 16.55 7.92
N ALA A 158 6.80 15.47 8.70
CA ALA A 158 6.06 14.27 8.28
C ALA A 158 4.59 14.58 8.01
N ALA A 159 3.92 15.22 8.97
CA ALA A 159 2.50 15.56 8.84
C ALA A 159 2.24 16.47 7.63
N ALA A 160 3.04 17.52 7.44
CA ALA A 160 2.88 18.41 6.31
C ALA A 160 3.08 17.70 4.96
N LEU A 161 4.05 16.79 4.86
CA LEU A 161 4.28 15.99 3.66
C LEU A 161 3.13 15.03 3.40
N MET A 162 2.70 14.28 4.40
CA MET A 162 1.61 13.28 4.26
C MET A 162 0.30 13.96 3.85
N ILE A 163 -0.12 15.03 4.52
CA ILE A 163 -1.34 15.78 4.18
C ILE A 163 -1.27 16.33 2.75
N SER A 164 -0.12 16.86 2.33
CA SER A 164 0.06 17.37 0.97
C SER A 164 0.01 16.25 -0.08
N ALA A 165 0.59 15.09 0.22
CA ALA A 165 0.55 13.92 -0.65
C ALA A 165 -0.87 13.35 -0.77
N GLU A 166 -1.63 13.27 0.32
CA GLU A 166 -3.01 12.75 0.33
C GLU A 166 -3.95 13.56 -0.57
N ILE A 167 -3.81 14.89 -0.61
CA ILE A 167 -4.59 15.74 -1.52
C ILE A 167 -4.30 15.37 -2.97
N ALA A 168 -3.01 15.20 -3.32
CA ALA A 168 -2.61 14.83 -4.68
C ALA A 168 -3.07 13.40 -5.03
N ILE A 169 -2.99 12.43 -4.10
CA ILE A 169 -3.49 11.06 -4.26
C ILE A 169 -5.00 11.10 -4.53
N GLY A 170 -5.76 11.78 -3.67
CA GLY A 170 -7.22 11.90 -3.80
C GLY A 170 -7.64 12.49 -5.13
N ALA A 171 -7.00 13.58 -5.56
CA ALA A 171 -7.27 14.21 -6.86
C ALA A 171 -6.89 13.28 -8.04
N SER A 172 -5.78 12.55 -7.96
CA SER A 172 -5.31 11.69 -9.06
C SER A 172 -6.26 10.54 -9.40
N ILE A 173 -6.96 9.97 -8.40
CA ILE A 173 -7.88 8.85 -8.63
C ILE A 173 -9.27 9.27 -9.10
N MET A 174 -9.61 10.57 -9.03
CA MET A 174 -10.95 11.01 -9.46
C MET A 174 -11.24 10.69 -10.93
N GLY A 175 -10.22 10.73 -11.80
CA GLY A 175 -10.35 10.28 -13.20
C GLY A 175 -10.73 8.79 -13.30
N VAL A 176 -10.17 7.94 -12.45
CA VAL A 176 -10.51 6.51 -12.39
C VAL A 176 -11.95 6.32 -11.91
N VAL A 177 -12.35 7.04 -10.86
CA VAL A 177 -13.72 7.01 -10.32
C VAL A 177 -14.73 7.49 -11.37
N MET A 178 -14.41 8.53 -12.15
CA MET A 178 -15.27 9.03 -13.22
C MET A 178 -15.48 8.00 -14.34
N ILE A 179 -14.44 7.24 -14.71
CA ILE A 179 -14.54 6.23 -15.78
C ILE A 179 -15.35 5.01 -15.32
N TYR A 180 -15.10 4.52 -14.11
CA TYR A 180 -15.74 3.29 -13.62
C TYR A 180 -17.03 3.52 -12.84
N GLY A 181 -17.35 4.75 -12.46
CA GLY A 181 -18.61 5.16 -11.82
C GLY A 181 -18.84 4.62 -10.42
N SER A 182 -17.80 4.18 -9.71
CA SER A 182 -17.91 3.58 -8.37
C SER A 182 -16.77 4.01 -7.45
N LEU A 183 -17.05 4.06 -6.13
CA LEU A 183 -16.06 4.18 -5.06
C LEU A 183 -15.77 2.84 -4.39
N ASN A 184 -16.48 1.79 -4.78
CA ASN A 184 -16.26 0.43 -4.32
C ASN A 184 -15.12 -0.20 -5.14
N MET A 185 -14.05 -0.59 -4.46
CA MET A 185 -12.88 -1.18 -5.12
C MET A 185 -13.20 -2.48 -5.87
N MET A 186 -14.13 -3.32 -5.37
CA MET A 186 -14.58 -4.54 -6.03
C MET A 186 -15.17 -4.25 -7.41
N ASP A 187 -16.07 -3.25 -7.49
CA ASP A 187 -16.74 -2.87 -8.73
C ASP A 187 -15.77 -2.28 -9.74
N ILE A 188 -14.83 -1.45 -9.27
CA ILE A 188 -13.76 -0.88 -10.12
C ILE A 188 -12.91 -1.99 -10.72
N VAL A 189 -12.48 -2.96 -9.91
CA VAL A 189 -11.67 -4.08 -10.41
C VAL A 189 -12.47 -4.92 -11.41
N ARG A 190 -13.75 -5.21 -11.14
CA ARG A 190 -14.62 -5.94 -12.09
C ARG A 190 -14.80 -5.19 -13.40
N ALA A 191 -15.00 -3.86 -13.34
CA ALA A 191 -15.15 -3.04 -14.53
C ALA A 191 -13.88 -3.01 -15.41
N GLN A 192 -12.70 -3.14 -14.82
CA GLN A 192 -11.43 -3.26 -15.53
C GLN A 192 -11.27 -4.57 -16.31
N GLY A 193 -12.10 -5.59 -16.05
CA GLY A 193 -12.13 -6.84 -16.80
C GLY A 193 -12.69 -6.74 -18.22
N ARG A 194 -13.29 -5.60 -18.60
CA ARG A 194 -13.73 -5.34 -19.97
C ARG A 194 -12.54 -5.26 -20.91
N LEU A 195 -12.75 -5.60 -22.18
CA LEU A 195 -11.71 -5.54 -23.20
C LEU A 195 -11.94 -4.35 -24.12
N PHE A 196 -10.94 -3.47 -24.28
CA PHE A 196 -10.87 -2.49 -25.34
C PHE A 196 -10.48 -3.18 -26.66
N TRP A 197 -11.17 -2.82 -27.73
CA TRP A 197 -10.98 -3.39 -29.07
C TRP A 197 -10.95 -4.92 -29.13
N GLY A 198 -11.55 -5.58 -28.13
CA GLY A 198 -11.65 -7.05 -28.03
C GLY A 198 -10.39 -7.79 -27.59
N TRP A 199 -9.25 -7.13 -27.42
CA TRP A 199 -7.99 -7.77 -27.03
C TRP A 199 -7.23 -7.09 -25.85
N LEU A 200 -7.38 -5.79 -25.68
CA LEU A 200 -6.66 -5.04 -24.64
C LEU A 200 -7.51 -4.92 -23.36
N PRO A 201 -7.06 -5.39 -22.18
CA PRO A 201 -7.79 -5.20 -20.93
C PRO A 201 -7.96 -3.71 -20.61
N ALA A 202 -9.14 -3.32 -20.18
CA ALA A 202 -9.47 -1.94 -19.79
C ALA A 202 -8.89 -1.59 -18.40
N TRP A 203 -7.61 -1.89 -18.16
CA TRP A 203 -6.95 -1.58 -16.91
C TRP A 203 -6.74 -0.08 -16.74
N GLY A 204 -6.78 0.39 -15.49
CA GLY A 204 -6.62 1.81 -15.16
C GLY A 204 -5.33 2.42 -15.72
N ILE A 205 -4.25 1.67 -15.82
CA ILE A 205 -2.99 2.14 -16.42
C ILE A 205 -3.13 2.47 -17.92
N VAL A 206 -4.03 1.79 -18.63
CA VAL A 206 -4.31 2.03 -20.05
C VAL A 206 -5.27 3.21 -20.23
N THR A 207 -6.32 3.26 -19.39
CA THR A 207 -7.35 4.29 -19.47
C THR A 207 -6.90 5.64 -18.87
N GLN A 208 -6.01 5.59 -17.86
CA GLN A 208 -5.57 6.74 -17.06
C GLN A 208 -4.05 6.69 -16.76
N PRO A 209 -3.17 6.70 -17.79
CA PRO A 209 -1.73 6.58 -17.58
C PRO A 209 -1.14 7.74 -16.77
N LEU A 210 -1.65 8.96 -16.97
CA LEU A 210 -1.22 10.12 -16.19
C LEU A 210 -1.62 10.00 -14.72
N ALA A 211 -2.86 9.57 -14.43
CA ALA A 211 -3.30 9.34 -13.06
C ALA A 211 -2.47 8.27 -12.36
N PHE A 212 -2.05 7.21 -13.06
CA PHE A 212 -1.16 6.18 -12.52
C PHE A 212 0.17 6.77 -12.03
N VAL A 213 0.83 7.60 -12.85
CA VAL A 213 2.11 8.23 -12.49
C VAL A 213 1.93 9.19 -11.33
N LEU A 214 0.87 10.02 -11.35
CA LEU A 214 0.57 10.97 -10.29
C LEU A 214 0.26 10.25 -8.96
N PHE A 215 -0.58 9.21 -9.02
CA PHE A 215 -0.93 8.40 -7.86
C PHE A 215 0.30 7.71 -7.26
N LEU A 216 1.13 7.07 -8.08
CA LEU A 216 2.33 6.37 -7.61
C LEU A 216 3.33 7.34 -6.98
N THR A 217 3.57 8.50 -7.61
CA THR A 217 4.49 9.52 -7.08
C THR A 217 4.00 10.08 -5.75
N ALA A 218 2.73 10.45 -5.67
CA ALA A 218 2.12 10.96 -4.44
C ALA A 218 2.02 9.85 -3.37
N GLY A 219 1.76 8.59 -3.76
CA GLY A 219 1.74 7.44 -2.87
C GLY A 219 3.10 7.17 -2.22
N ILE A 220 4.21 7.28 -2.98
CA ILE A 220 5.57 7.18 -2.42
C ILE A 220 5.83 8.33 -1.43
N ALA A 221 5.34 9.54 -1.72
CA ALA A 221 5.48 10.67 -0.79
C ALA A 221 4.69 10.44 0.52
N ALA A 222 3.49 9.86 0.44
CA ALA A 222 2.68 9.53 1.60
C ALA A 222 3.35 8.48 2.51
N THR A 223 4.10 7.53 1.95
CA THR A 223 4.83 6.51 2.73
C THR A 223 6.11 7.02 3.37
N LYS A 224 6.43 8.30 3.28
CA LYS A 224 7.62 8.96 3.88
C LYS A 224 8.94 8.33 3.48
N ARG A 225 9.01 7.64 2.34
CA ARG A 225 10.22 6.96 1.88
C ARG A 225 10.97 7.76 0.84
N ILE A 226 12.28 7.51 0.70
CA ILE A 226 13.10 8.11 -0.35
C ILE A 226 12.39 7.93 -1.72
N PRO A 227 12.29 8.99 -2.52
CA PRO A 227 12.98 10.29 -2.45
C PRO A 227 12.35 11.35 -1.52
N PHE A 228 11.22 11.07 -0.87
CA PHE A 228 10.46 12.02 -0.03
C PHE A 228 10.70 11.83 1.48
N ASP A 229 11.78 11.20 1.89
CA ASP A 229 12.17 10.93 3.27
C ASP A 229 12.66 12.21 3.99
N THR A 230 11.81 13.23 4.00
CA THR A 230 12.08 14.50 4.67
C THR A 230 11.89 14.44 6.19
N PRO A 231 11.03 13.56 6.73
CA PRO A 231 10.86 13.39 8.18
C PRO A 231 12.00 12.65 8.87
N GLU A 232 12.68 11.77 8.14
CA GLU A 232 13.69 10.84 8.66
C GLU A 232 15.10 11.20 8.20
N GLY A 233 15.32 12.41 7.69
CA GLY A 233 16.60 12.85 7.21
C GLY A 233 17.72 12.69 8.24
N GLU A 234 18.45 11.55 8.24
CA GLU A 234 19.53 11.26 9.21
C GLU A 234 20.59 12.35 9.27
N SER A 235 20.85 13.00 8.12
CA SER A 235 21.81 14.11 8.02
C SER A 235 21.30 15.43 8.56
N GLU A 236 19.97 15.59 8.79
CA GLU A 236 19.34 16.83 9.22
C GLU A 236 18.81 16.75 10.65
N ILE A 237 17.87 15.83 10.93
CA ILE A 237 17.09 15.78 12.20
C ILE A 237 16.94 14.38 12.79
N ILE A 238 17.40 13.34 12.10
CA ILE A 238 17.29 11.90 12.44
C ILE A 238 15.86 11.38 12.35
N GLY A 239 14.85 12.11 12.83
CA GLY A 239 13.44 11.74 12.67
C GLY A 239 12.58 11.89 13.92
N TYR A 240 11.27 11.71 13.75
CA TYR A 240 10.26 11.82 14.81
C TYR A 240 10.35 10.69 15.85
N PHE A 241 11.01 9.58 15.52
CA PHE A 241 11.14 8.38 16.35
C PHE A 241 12.48 8.28 17.08
N ILE A 242 13.29 9.35 17.12
CA ILE A 242 14.66 9.35 17.71
C ILE A 242 14.70 8.85 19.15
N GLU A 243 13.67 9.14 19.94
CA GLU A 243 13.58 8.75 21.35
C GLU A 243 12.97 7.36 21.57
N TYR A 244 12.50 6.71 20.48
CA TYR A 244 11.88 5.40 20.57
C TYR A 244 12.91 4.29 20.44
N SER A 245 12.76 3.23 21.25
CA SER A 245 13.65 2.06 21.26
C SER A 245 12.84 0.76 21.23
N GLY A 246 13.53 -0.36 20.96
CA GLY A 246 12.96 -1.69 21.04
C GLY A 246 11.72 -1.88 20.18
N LEU A 247 10.68 -2.46 20.75
CA LEU A 247 9.43 -2.79 20.05
C LEU A 247 8.72 -1.54 19.50
N LYS A 248 8.72 -0.43 20.23
CA LYS A 248 8.05 0.82 19.82
C LYS A 248 8.65 1.39 18.54
N PHE A 249 9.98 1.41 18.42
CA PHE A 249 10.65 1.75 17.16
C PHE A 249 10.30 0.76 16.04
N GLY A 250 10.29 -0.54 16.37
CA GLY A 250 9.88 -1.58 15.43
C GLY A 250 8.46 -1.40 14.88
N MET A 251 7.54 -0.89 15.71
CA MET A 251 6.18 -0.59 15.28
C MET A 251 6.14 0.54 14.25
N PHE A 252 6.90 1.63 14.38
CA PHE A 252 6.98 2.68 13.37
C PHE A 252 7.57 2.15 12.06
N ALA A 253 8.69 1.43 12.12
CA ALA A 253 9.28 0.81 10.94
C ALA A 253 8.31 -0.17 10.25
N MET A 254 7.53 -0.95 11.03
CA MET A 254 6.50 -1.82 10.49
C MET A 254 5.36 -1.00 9.85
N ALA A 255 4.92 0.11 10.47
CA ALA A 255 3.86 0.96 9.91
C ALA A 255 4.24 1.48 8.52
N ASP A 256 5.48 1.94 8.31
CA ASP A 256 5.96 2.42 7.01
C ASP A 256 5.98 1.31 5.94
N PHE A 257 6.32 0.07 6.33
CA PHE A 257 6.21 -1.08 5.42
C PHE A 257 4.75 -1.42 5.10
N LEU A 258 3.86 -1.36 6.09
CA LEU A 258 2.42 -1.61 5.89
C LEU A 258 1.80 -0.55 4.98
N GLU A 259 2.12 0.74 5.17
CA GLU A 259 1.70 1.83 4.27
C GLU A 259 2.15 1.57 2.83
N THR A 260 3.40 1.09 2.64
CA THR A 260 3.92 0.71 1.32
C THR A 260 3.08 -0.42 0.70
N VAL A 261 2.71 -1.44 1.48
CA VAL A 261 1.84 -2.54 1.02
C VAL A 261 0.44 -2.03 0.65
N VAL A 262 -0.12 -1.11 1.44
CA VAL A 262 -1.44 -0.49 1.16
C VAL A 262 -1.41 0.29 -0.16
N ILE A 263 -0.41 1.15 -0.36
CA ILE A 263 -0.27 1.93 -1.61
C ILE A 263 -0.06 1.00 -2.82
N ALA A 264 0.77 -0.03 -2.69
CA ALA A 264 0.95 -1.04 -3.74
C ALA A 264 -0.34 -1.82 -4.04
N GLY A 265 -1.10 -2.18 -3.00
CA GLY A 265 -2.41 -2.82 -3.13
C GLY A 265 -3.44 -1.93 -3.82
N MET A 266 -3.52 -0.65 -3.45
CA MET A 266 -4.37 0.34 -4.12
C MET A 266 -3.97 0.56 -5.57
N THR A 267 -2.67 0.73 -5.83
CA THR A 267 -2.15 0.88 -7.20
C THR A 267 -2.54 -0.33 -8.05
N THR A 268 -2.41 -1.53 -7.49
CA THR A 268 -2.80 -2.76 -8.16
C THR A 268 -4.31 -2.81 -8.43
N ALA A 269 -5.14 -2.47 -7.46
CA ALA A 269 -6.60 -2.50 -7.59
C ALA A 269 -7.12 -1.45 -8.58
N LEU A 270 -6.60 -0.22 -8.53
CA LEU A 270 -7.10 0.90 -9.32
C LEU A 270 -6.52 0.95 -10.74
N PHE A 271 -5.28 0.50 -10.95
CA PHE A 271 -4.57 0.71 -12.22
C PHE A 271 -4.14 -0.57 -12.94
N LEU A 272 -3.91 -1.67 -12.22
CA LEU A 272 -3.43 -2.93 -12.80
C LEU A 272 -4.50 -4.02 -12.86
N GLY A 273 -5.77 -3.64 -12.73
CA GLY A 273 -6.89 -4.60 -12.77
C GLY A 273 -7.00 -5.50 -11.54
N GLY A 274 -6.40 -5.14 -10.40
CA GLY A 274 -6.50 -5.92 -9.17
C GLY A 274 -6.15 -7.40 -9.38
N TRP A 275 -7.07 -8.29 -9.03
CA TRP A 275 -6.95 -9.74 -9.24
C TRP A 275 -7.19 -10.22 -10.68
N GLN A 276 -7.59 -9.33 -11.59
CA GLN A 276 -7.89 -9.68 -12.98
C GLN A 276 -6.66 -10.26 -13.69
N VAL A 277 -6.83 -11.43 -14.32
CA VAL A 277 -5.88 -11.98 -15.28
C VAL A 277 -6.49 -11.76 -16.66
N PRO A 278 -5.73 -11.28 -17.65
CA PRO A 278 -6.25 -11.13 -19.01
C PRO A 278 -6.92 -12.41 -19.50
N TYR A 279 -8.13 -12.28 -20.06
CA TYR A 279 -8.92 -13.37 -20.61
C TYR A 279 -9.42 -14.43 -19.62
N LEU A 280 -9.19 -14.27 -18.30
CA LEU A 280 -9.72 -15.17 -17.28
C LEU A 280 -11.13 -14.73 -16.89
N VAL A 281 -12.12 -15.57 -17.16
CA VAL A 281 -13.51 -15.44 -16.76
C VAL A 281 -13.83 -16.45 -15.65
N PRO A 282 -14.97 -16.36 -14.95
CA PRO A 282 -15.30 -17.29 -13.87
C PRO A 282 -15.31 -18.78 -14.22
N ASP A 283 -15.50 -19.11 -15.49
CA ASP A 283 -15.55 -20.48 -16.01
C ASP A 283 -14.20 -20.97 -16.59
N GLY A 284 -13.15 -20.12 -16.61
CA GLY A 284 -11.84 -20.46 -17.16
C GLY A 284 -11.31 -19.41 -18.13
N PHE A 285 -10.36 -19.76 -18.98
CA PHE A 285 -9.81 -18.85 -19.99
C PHE A 285 -10.68 -18.80 -21.25
N ARG A 286 -10.97 -17.59 -21.74
CA ARG A 286 -11.59 -17.33 -23.04
C ARG A 286 -10.72 -16.37 -23.83
N PHE A 287 -10.08 -16.90 -24.88
CA PHE A 287 -9.19 -16.10 -25.72
C PHE A 287 -9.95 -15.43 -26.88
N PRO A 288 -9.57 -14.20 -27.28
CA PRO A 288 -10.24 -13.47 -28.38
C PRO A 288 -10.22 -14.22 -29.72
N TRP A 289 -9.26 -15.10 -29.93
CA TRP A 289 -9.11 -15.91 -31.14
C TRP A 289 -9.89 -17.23 -31.11
N GLY A 290 -10.82 -17.43 -30.17
CA GLY A 290 -11.76 -18.56 -30.14
C GLY A 290 -11.35 -19.75 -29.29
N GLY A 291 -10.20 -19.73 -28.64
CA GLY A 291 -9.80 -20.76 -27.67
C GLY A 291 -10.54 -20.59 -26.32
N ALA A 292 -11.08 -21.68 -25.78
CA ALA A 292 -11.64 -21.72 -24.43
C ALA A 292 -11.09 -22.90 -23.65
N VAL A 293 -10.65 -22.66 -22.41
CA VAL A 293 -10.16 -23.68 -21.47
C VAL A 293 -10.99 -23.57 -20.20
N ALA A 294 -11.87 -24.54 -19.95
CA ALA A 294 -12.66 -24.60 -18.74
C ALA A 294 -11.77 -24.97 -17.54
N LEU A 295 -11.91 -24.24 -16.42
CA LEU A 295 -11.18 -24.48 -15.19
C LEU A 295 -12.15 -24.60 -14.00
N PRO A 296 -11.85 -25.45 -13.01
CA PRO A 296 -12.60 -25.47 -11.76
C PRO A 296 -12.60 -24.10 -11.08
N HIS A 297 -13.71 -23.70 -10.51
CA HIS A 297 -13.86 -22.38 -9.85
C HIS A 297 -12.79 -22.11 -8.79
N LEU A 298 -12.40 -23.13 -8.01
CA LEU A 298 -11.33 -23.00 -7.01
C LEU A 298 -9.98 -22.62 -7.65
N LEU A 299 -9.65 -23.22 -8.80
CA LEU A 299 -8.41 -22.92 -9.52
C LEU A 299 -8.42 -21.50 -10.09
N VAL A 300 -9.57 -21.07 -10.63
CA VAL A 300 -9.76 -19.67 -11.09
C VAL A 300 -9.53 -18.71 -9.94
N THR A 301 -10.12 -18.97 -8.76
CA THR A 301 -9.95 -18.12 -7.57
C THR A 301 -8.49 -18.08 -7.10
N LEU A 302 -7.80 -19.21 -7.09
CA LEU A 302 -6.38 -19.28 -6.74
C LEU A 302 -5.50 -18.49 -7.71
N LEU A 303 -5.80 -18.58 -9.01
CA LEU A 303 -5.11 -17.78 -10.04
C LEU A 303 -5.35 -16.28 -9.85
N GLN A 304 -6.56 -15.87 -9.49
CA GLN A 304 -6.89 -14.48 -9.20
C GLN A 304 -6.11 -13.95 -7.99
N VAL A 305 -6.14 -14.68 -6.87
CA VAL A 305 -5.37 -14.32 -5.66
C VAL A 305 -3.88 -14.28 -5.96
N GLY A 306 -3.35 -15.29 -6.67
CA GLY A 306 -1.95 -15.33 -7.09
C GLY A 306 -1.57 -14.15 -7.97
N ALA A 307 -2.40 -13.78 -8.94
CA ALA A 307 -2.16 -12.63 -9.81
C ALA A 307 -2.15 -11.31 -9.02
N PHE A 308 -3.06 -11.15 -8.06
CA PHE A 308 -3.06 -9.98 -7.17
C PHE A 308 -1.76 -9.89 -6.38
N VAL A 309 -1.35 -10.98 -5.73
CA VAL A 309 -0.11 -11.01 -4.93
C VAL A 309 1.12 -10.69 -5.79
N VAL A 310 1.23 -11.28 -6.98
CA VAL A 310 2.35 -11.03 -7.90
C VAL A 310 2.40 -9.55 -8.32
N LYS A 311 1.25 -8.94 -8.65
CA LYS A 311 1.17 -7.53 -9.03
C LYS A 311 1.53 -6.60 -7.86
N VAL A 312 1.04 -6.90 -6.65
CA VAL A 312 1.42 -6.14 -5.43
C VAL A 312 2.91 -6.24 -5.19
N CYS A 313 3.50 -7.43 -5.25
CA CYS A 313 4.94 -7.62 -5.11
C CYS A 313 5.74 -6.88 -6.19
N ALA A 314 5.25 -6.87 -7.44
CA ALA A 314 5.88 -6.13 -8.54
C ALA A 314 5.84 -4.62 -8.27
N MET A 315 4.71 -4.08 -7.79
CA MET A 315 4.62 -2.66 -7.44
C MET A 315 5.52 -2.28 -6.26
N ILE A 316 5.58 -3.12 -5.22
CA ILE A 316 6.51 -2.93 -4.12
C ILE A 316 7.96 -2.94 -4.62
N PHE A 317 8.30 -3.87 -5.51
CA PHE A 317 9.64 -3.92 -6.11
C PHE A 317 9.99 -2.63 -6.85
N VAL A 318 9.04 -2.08 -7.64
CA VAL A 318 9.22 -0.78 -8.33
C VAL A 318 9.41 0.36 -7.33
N MET A 319 8.59 0.43 -6.27
CA MET A 319 8.73 1.46 -5.23
C MET A 319 10.08 1.38 -4.51
N MET A 320 10.56 0.17 -4.22
CA MET A 320 11.88 -0.04 -3.64
C MET A 320 13.01 0.28 -4.62
N LEU A 321 12.84 0.00 -5.91
CA LEU A 321 13.80 0.38 -6.95
C LEU A 321 13.96 1.91 -6.99
N ILE A 322 12.85 2.63 -6.98
CA ILE A 322 12.82 4.10 -6.94
C ILE A 322 13.57 4.61 -5.69
N ARG A 323 13.33 3.99 -4.53
CA ARG A 323 14.00 4.34 -3.27
C ARG A 323 15.55 4.27 -3.36
N TRP A 324 16.08 3.29 -4.08
CA TRP A 324 17.55 3.08 -4.16
C TRP A 324 18.21 3.75 -5.37
N THR A 325 17.43 4.35 -6.29
CA THR A 325 17.95 5.00 -7.51
C THR A 325 17.88 6.52 -7.46
N LEU A 326 16.86 7.09 -6.82
CA LEU A 326 16.66 8.53 -6.80
C LEU A 326 17.32 9.19 -5.58
N PRO A 327 17.88 10.40 -5.74
CA PRO A 327 18.36 11.19 -4.62
C PRO A 327 17.19 11.71 -3.77
N ARG A 328 17.47 12.04 -2.50
CA ARG A 328 16.49 12.64 -1.60
C ARG A 328 16.14 14.06 -2.02
N PHE A 329 14.87 14.41 -1.98
CA PHE A 329 14.39 15.78 -2.14
C PHE A 329 14.55 16.55 -0.81
N ARG A 330 14.87 17.83 -0.94
CA ARG A 330 14.77 18.75 0.19
C ARG A 330 13.28 19.06 0.47
N TYR A 331 12.96 19.40 1.71
CA TYR A 331 11.57 19.61 2.15
C TYR A 331 10.80 20.62 1.26
N ASP A 332 11.40 21.76 0.93
CA ASP A 332 10.77 22.78 0.05
C ASP A 332 10.55 22.26 -1.38
N GLN A 333 11.44 21.42 -1.92
CA GLN A 333 11.28 20.80 -3.23
C GLN A 333 10.14 19.79 -3.23
N ALA A 334 10.02 18.97 -2.19
CA ALA A 334 8.92 18.01 -2.04
C ALA A 334 7.57 18.72 -1.95
N MET A 335 7.50 19.80 -1.16
CA MET A 335 6.27 20.61 -1.03
C MET A 335 5.92 21.31 -2.35
N ARG A 336 6.88 21.89 -3.07
CA ARG A 336 6.64 22.50 -4.40
C ARG A 336 6.16 21.46 -5.40
N LEU A 337 6.76 20.27 -5.43
CA LEU A 337 6.32 19.19 -6.30
C LEU A 337 4.86 18.80 -6.01
N GLY A 338 4.49 18.67 -4.75
CA GLY A 338 3.11 18.35 -4.35
C GLY A 338 2.10 19.41 -4.82
N TRP A 339 2.33 20.65 -4.42
CA TRP A 339 1.35 21.74 -4.62
C TRP A 339 1.37 22.37 -6.02
N LEU A 340 2.56 22.55 -6.63
CA LEU A 340 2.69 23.20 -7.94
C LEU A 340 2.86 22.20 -9.09
N GLY A 341 3.14 20.93 -8.81
CA GLY A 341 3.26 19.88 -9.81
C GLY A 341 2.08 18.90 -9.77
N LEU A 342 2.08 18.01 -8.77
CA LEU A 342 1.15 16.89 -8.73
C LEU A 342 -0.32 17.33 -8.65
N PHE A 343 -0.64 18.27 -7.78
CA PHE A 343 -2.03 18.71 -7.58
C PHE A 343 -2.62 19.39 -8.83
N PRO A 344 -1.99 20.40 -9.47
CA PRO A 344 -2.51 20.99 -10.71
C PRO A 344 -2.61 19.99 -11.86
N LEU A 345 -1.64 19.09 -12.02
CA LEU A 345 -1.71 18.05 -13.03
C LEU A 345 -2.85 17.05 -12.76
N SER A 346 -3.15 16.76 -11.50
CA SER A 346 -4.30 15.91 -11.13
C SER A 346 -5.63 16.60 -11.49
N ILE A 347 -5.75 17.91 -11.25
CA ILE A 347 -6.95 18.68 -11.66
C ILE A 347 -7.06 18.68 -13.19
N LEU A 348 -5.96 18.92 -13.90
CA LEU A 348 -5.95 18.86 -15.36
C LEU A 348 -6.43 17.50 -15.87
N ASN A 349 -5.94 16.41 -15.25
CA ASN A 349 -6.37 15.06 -15.60
C ASN A 349 -7.87 14.85 -15.39
N ILE A 350 -8.46 15.38 -14.31
CA ILE A 350 -9.91 15.32 -14.06
C ILE A 350 -10.67 16.03 -15.18
N VAL A 351 -10.26 17.23 -15.56
CA VAL A 351 -10.91 18.02 -16.62
C VAL A 351 -10.83 17.31 -17.96
N VAL A 352 -9.64 16.83 -18.34
CA VAL A 352 -9.43 16.09 -19.60
C VAL A 352 -10.27 14.81 -19.63
N THR A 353 -10.32 14.07 -18.52
CA THR A 353 -11.15 12.87 -18.41
C THR A 353 -12.64 13.21 -18.55
N GLY A 354 -13.11 14.29 -17.88
CA GLY A 354 -14.50 14.73 -17.99
C GLY A 354 -14.89 15.10 -19.41
N ILE A 355 -14.05 15.87 -20.11
CA ILE A 355 -14.25 16.20 -21.52
C ILE A 355 -14.26 14.92 -22.37
N GLY A 356 -13.32 14.00 -22.14
CA GLY A 356 -13.27 12.72 -22.84
C GLY A 356 -14.55 11.90 -22.69
N LEU A 357 -15.07 11.80 -21.47
CA LEU A 357 -16.32 11.10 -21.20
C LEU A 357 -17.54 11.77 -21.85
N LEU A 358 -17.61 13.08 -21.88
CA LEU A 358 -18.69 13.81 -22.57
C LEU A 358 -18.65 13.60 -24.09
N LEU A 359 -17.47 13.58 -24.69
CA LEU A 359 -17.31 13.37 -26.13
C LEU A 359 -17.54 11.93 -26.56
N TRP A 360 -17.18 10.95 -25.73
CA TRP A 360 -17.28 9.51 -26.04
C TRP A 360 -18.50 8.85 -25.41
N GLY A 361 -18.91 9.25 -24.21
CA GLY A 361 -20.06 8.67 -23.50
C GLY A 361 -21.43 8.93 -24.15
N GLY A 362 -21.53 9.93 -25.04
CA GLY A 362 -22.72 10.14 -25.87
C GLY A 362 -22.83 9.17 -27.07
N ARG A 363 -21.89 8.23 -27.22
CA ARG A 363 -21.86 7.24 -28.32
C ARG A 363 -21.93 5.77 -27.87
N ALA A 364 -22.18 5.51 -26.57
CA ALA A 364 -22.30 4.14 -25.99
C ALA A 364 -23.75 3.81 -25.66
#